data_1d345fcd1369a874d25e2b1da57a7daf
#
_entry.id   1d345fcd1369a874d25e2b1da57a7daf
#
_cell.length_a   1.000
_cell.length_b   1.000
_cell.length_c   1.000
_cell.angle_alpha   90.00
_cell.angle_beta   90.00
_cell.angle_gamma   90.00
#
_symmetry.space_group_name_H-M   'P 1'
#
loop_
_entity.id
_entity.type
_entity.pdbx_description
1 polymer ?
#
loop_
_entity_poly.entity_id
_entity_poly.type
_entity_poly.pdbx_seq_one_letter_code
_entity_poly.pdbx_strand_id
1 'polypeptide(L)'
;MQKPYVYIDPQSYQNLAIYDHSLLSNIDGDIHYVCSKLYNYKPLSSNVHQHRMFSYTKHRYRPIKAISYILSCLMLAIKLLWWRPSIIHIQWFRIPAFDSRFYILLKKILGCRIVFTAHNIVPHDTGRRYYPYFDSFYRQIDAIIVHTEATKQELLASFNLPERKVAVIAHGLLHIQYDPQLLEKQKAEFDNHYQLKGKMVFSALGYQYEYKGVDTLVQVWASTPELCQNSQCKLLLIGKNRGVDLSAASNIGNVMIEDRVTSDEEFFYLLSNTDVYLLPYRRISQSGALLTVINTDTPVLVTDIGGLTDPFRIASIGWQMPQLSEEALRDQLLWLLKHPEEIKKIKDNKEDWNKLRKYYSWERIGGLTQQLYDNVQHE
;
A
#
# COMPACT_ATOMS: atom_id res chain seq x y z
N MET A 1 -9.17 17.64 31.23
CA MET A 1 -9.18 16.45 30.39
C MET A 1 -8.61 16.84 29.01
N GLN A 2 -7.70 16.06 28.48
CA GLN A 2 -7.17 16.27 27.14
C GLN A 2 -8.30 16.06 26.12
N LYS A 3 -8.39 16.92 25.10
CA LYS A 3 -9.42 16.79 24.08
C LYS A 3 -9.10 15.57 23.20
N PRO A 4 -10.10 14.76 22.78
CA PRO A 4 -9.86 13.56 22.02
C PRO A 4 -9.35 13.87 20.60
N TYR A 5 -8.75 12.87 19.98
CA TYR A 5 -8.51 12.82 18.53
C TYR A 5 -9.69 12.17 17.84
N VAL A 6 -10.02 12.62 16.66
CA VAL A 6 -11.01 11.94 15.81
C VAL A 6 -10.35 11.49 14.51
N TYR A 7 -10.31 10.20 14.30
CA TYR A 7 -9.76 9.57 13.11
C TYR A 7 -10.90 9.11 12.20
N ILE A 8 -10.89 9.50 10.93
CA ILE A 8 -12.02 9.30 10.03
C ILE A 8 -11.56 8.56 8.77
N ASP A 9 -12.08 7.36 8.58
CA ASP A 9 -11.97 6.62 7.32
C ASP A 9 -13.32 6.05 6.86
N PRO A 10 -13.96 6.70 5.86
CA PRO A 10 -15.18 6.17 5.26
C PRO A 10 -14.99 4.87 4.48
N GLN A 11 -13.75 4.53 4.11
CA GLN A 11 -13.39 3.37 3.28
C GLN A 11 -12.69 2.25 4.05
N SER A 12 -12.73 2.27 5.37
CA SER A 12 -12.12 1.30 6.28
C SER A 12 -12.76 -0.09 6.20
N TYR A 13 -12.54 -0.81 5.12
CA TYR A 13 -12.97 -2.19 4.92
C TYR A 13 -11.96 -2.96 4.07
N GLN A 14 -11.95 -4.27 4.16
CA GLN A 14 -10.98 -5.15 3.50
C GLN A 14 -9.53 -4.70 3.81
N ASN A 15 -8.66 -4.66 2.82
CA ASN A 15 -7.24 -4.33 2.98
C ASN A 15 -6.98 -2.90 3.48
N LEU A 16 -7.91 -1.95 3.25
CA LEU A 16 -7.77 -0.58 3.75
C LEU A 16 -7.90 -0.52 5.28
N ALA A 17 -8.71 -1.41 5.88
CA ALA A 17 -8.86 -1.50 7.33
C ALA A 17 -7.57 -1.93 8.05
N ILE A 18 -6.64 -2.57 7.36
CA ILE A 18 -5.35 -3.00 7.92
C ILE A 18 -4.50 -1.78 8.31
N TYR A 19 -4.46 -0.77 7.44
CA TYR A 19 -3.73 0.48 7.72
C TYR A 19 -4.27 1.16 8.98
N ASP A 20 -5.59 1.40 9.02
CA ASP A 20 -6.22 2.07 10.16
C ASP A 20 -5.99 1.32 11.45
N HIS A 21 -6.24 0.00 11.43
CA HIS A 21 -6.07 -0.85 12.61
C HIS A 21 -4.64 -0.79 13.13
N SER A 22 -3.66 -0.95 12.23
CA SER A 22 -2.26 -1.00 12.60
C SER A 22 -1.76 0.36 13.12
N LEU A 23 -2.18 1.47 12.48
CA LEU A 23 -1.82 2.81 12.93
C LEU A 23 -2.45 3.14 14.30
N LEU A 24 -3.77 2.92 14.43
CA LEU A 24 -4.52 3.24 15.64
C LEU A 24 -4.11 2.39 16.85
N SER A 25 -3.57 1.20 16.63
CA SER A 25 -3.00 0.35 17.69
C SER A 25 -1.65 0.85 18.20
N ASN A 26 -1.06 1.89 17.58
CA ASN A 26 0.26 2.44 17.90
C ASN A 26 0.23 3.97 18.10
N ILE A 27 -0.94 4.55 18.33
CA ILE A 27 -1.11 5.96 18.71
C ILE A 27 -1.72 6.03 20.11
N ASP A 28 -1.17 6.91 20.92
CA ASP A 28 -1.66 7.17 22.26
C ASP A 28 -2.79 8.22 22.28
N GLY A 29 -3.50 8.29 23.42
CA GLY A 29 -4.56 9.26 23.65
C GLY A 29 -5.96 8.68 23.50
N ASP A 30 -6.97 9.51 23.74
CA ASP A 30 -8.39 9.17 23.58
C ASP A 30 -8.80 9.38 22.12
N ILE A 31 -9.10 8.30 21.40
CA ILE A 31 -9.32 8.31 19.96
C ILE A 31 -10.74 7.86 19.62
N HIS A 32 -11.51 8.72 18.97
CA HIS A 32 -12.78 8.35 18.33
C HIS A 32 -12.51 7.95 16.87
N TYR A 33 -12.57 6.65 16.58
CA TYR A 33 -12.40 6.12 15.24
C TYR A 33 -13.76 6.00 14.52
N VAL A 34 -13.97 6.86 13.52
CA VAL A 34 -15.20 6.89 12.71
C VAL A 34 -14.97 6.16 11.40
N CYS A 35 -15.58 4.99 11.27
CA CYS A 35 -15.26 4.02 10.23
C CYS A 35 -16.49 3.56 9.41
N SER A 36 -16.23 2.74 8.38
CA SER A 36 -17.26 2.06 7.61
C SER A 36 -18.06 1.06 8.46
N LYS A 37 -19.34 0.89 8.17
CA LYS A 37 -20.15 -0.21 8.75
C LYS A 37 -19.67 -1.60 8.31
N LEU A 38 -18.84 -1.68 7.28
CA LEU A 38 -18.21 -2.91 6.81
C LEU A 38 -16.86 -3.21 7.47
N TYR A 39 -16.41 -2.37 8.41
CA TYR A 39 -15.21 -2.66 9.18
C TYR A 39 -15.38 -3.97 9.95
N ASN A 40 -14.55 -4.96 9.67
CA ASN A 40 -14.60 -6.32 10.27
C ASN A 40 -13.21 -6.83 10.64
N TYR A 41 -12.28 -5.92 10.90
CA TYR A 41 -10.92 -6.28 11.32
C TYR A 41 -10.88 -6.55 12.83
N LYS A 42 -9.69 -6.90 13.36
CA LYS A 42 -9.46 -7.23 14.77
C LYS A 42 -9.96 -6.12 15.72
N PRO A 43 -10.26 -6.42 16.99
CA PRO A 43 -10.56 -5.41 17.99
C PRO A 43 -9.38 -4.43 18.14
N LEU A 44 -9.70 -3.17 18.36
CA LEU A 44 -8.73 -2.10 18.65
C LEU A 44 -8.43 -2.01 20.15
N SER A 45 -7.38 -1.28 20.49
CA SER A 45 -6.97 -0.97 21.88
C SER A 45 -8.08 -0.25 22.63
N SER A 46 -8.09 -0.32 23.96
CA SER A 46 -9.14 0.25 24.81
C SER A 46 -9.26 1.78 24.75
N ASN A 47 -8.20 2.47 24.31
CA ASN A 47 -8.19 3.92 24.09
C ASN A 47 -8.84 4.34 22.77
N VAL A 48 -9.27 3.39 21.92
CA VAL A 48 -9.89 3.66 20.62
C VAL A 48 -11.37 3.32 20.65
N HIS A 49 -12.20 4.36 20.64
CA HIS A 49 -13.66 4.25 20.62
C HIS A 49 -14.17 4.15 19.19
N GLN A 50 -14.53 2.95 18.76
CA GLN A 50 -14.96 2.69 17.39
C GLN A 50 -16.41 3.09 17.13
N HIS A 51 -16.64 3.88 16.06
CA HIS A 51 -17.96 4.33 15.60
C HIS A 51 -18.20 3.92 14.13
N ARG A 52 -18.97 2.86 13.89
CA ARG A 52 -19.32 2.36 12.55
C ARG A 52 -20.44 3.20 11.93
N MET A 53 -20.11 4.31 11.28
CA MET A 53 -21.09 5.29 10.82
C MET A 53 -21.37 5.24 9.31
N PHE A 54 -20.35 4.99 8.48
CA PHE A 54 -20.50 5.06 7.03
C PHE A 54 -21.10 3.77 6.45
N SER A 55 -22.31 3.88 5.86
CA SER A 55 -23.06 2.76 5.29
C SER A 55 -23.27 2.82 3.77
N TYR A 56 -22.75 3.84 3.10
CA TYR A 56 -22.97 4.09 1.67
C TYR A 56 -22.57 2.90 0.78
N THR A 57 -21.60 2.10 1.16
CA THR A 57 -21.13 0.91 0.42
C THR A 57 -22.18 -0.19 0.30
N LYS A 58 -23.19 -0.21 1.19
CA LYS A 58 -24.30 -1.17 1.16
C LYS A 58 -25.30 -0.92 0.02
N HIS A 59 -25.27 0.26 -0.57
CA HIS A 59 -26.22 0.65 -1.61
C HIS A 59 -25.65 0.39 -3.02
N ARG A 60 -26.51 -0.02 -3.96
CA ARG A 60 -26.13 -0.27 -5.35
C ARG A 60 -26.11 1.03 -6.18
N TYR A 61 -27.11 1.88 -5.98
CA TYR A 61 -27.33 3.07 -6.80
C TYR A 61 -26.51 4.27 -6.34
N ARG A 62 -25.82 4.95 -7.30
CA ARG A 62 -24.94 6.10 -7.02
C ARG A 62 -25.59 7.24 -6.24
N PRO A 63 -26.83 7.72 -6.60
CA PRO A 63 -27.50 8.78 -5.81
C PRO A 63 -27.75 8.38 -4.36
N ILE A 64 -28.23 7.15 -4.14
CA ILE A 64 -28.48 6.63 -2.78
C ILE A 64 -27.18 6.53 -1.98
N LYS A 65 -26.07 6.11 -2.63
CA LYS A 65 -24.74 6.13 -2.00
C LYS A 65 -24.35 7.52 -1.55
N ALA A 66 -24.56 8.54 -2.40
CA ALA A 66 -24.22 9.92 -2.07
C ALA A 66 -25.08 10.46 -0.92
N ILE A 67 -26.40 10.25 -0.96
CA ILE A 67 -27.31 10.67 0.13
C ILE A 67 -26.93 9.98 1.44
N SER A 68 -26.73 8.65 1.44
CA SER A 68 -26.33 7.90 2.63
C SER A 68 -25.00 8.39 3.21
N TYR A 69 -24.04 8.74 2.35
CA TYR A 69 -22.77 9.32 2.76
C TYR A 69 -22.93 10.69 3.41
N ILE A 70 -23.68 11.60 2.78
CA ILE A 70 -23.95 12.95 3.29
C ILE A 70 -24.68 12.89 4.64
N LEU A 71 -25.69 12.02 4.79
CA LEU A 71 -26.37 11.82 6.07
C LEU A 71 -25.41 11.32 7.17
N SER A 72 -24.50 10.42 6.83
CA SER A 72 -23.45 9.98 7.78
C SER A 72 -22.53 11.14 8.17
N CYS A 73 -22.17 12.02 7.24
CA CYS A 73 -21.38 13.22 7.53
C CYS A 73 -22.14 14.23 8.43
N LEU A 74 -23.45 14.40 8.24
CA LEU A 74 -24.24 15.26 9.12
C LEU A 74 -24.33 14.71 10.56
N MET A 75 -24.53 13.41 10.69
CA MET A 75 -24.46 12.75 12.02
C MET A 75 -23.06 12.86 12.64
N LEU A 76 -22.00 12.76 11.84
CA LEU A 76 -20.64 12.98 12.28
C LEU A 76 -20.44 14.41 12.79
N ALA A 77 -20.96 15.43 12.06
CA ALA A 77 -20.87 16.83 12.50
C ALA A 77 -21.48 17.04 13.89
N ILE A 78 -22.66 16.45 14.17
CA ILE A 78 -23.28 16.52 15.51
C ILE A 78 -22.37 15.89 16.58
N LYS A 79 -21.80 14.75 16.31
CA LYS A 79 -20.86 14.08 17.23
C LYS A 79 -19.59 14.90 17.44
N LEU A 80 -19.03 15.50 16.40
CA LEU A 80 -17.84 16.36 16.49
C LEU A 80 -18.11 17.61 17.33
N LEU A 81 -19.30 18.22 17.24
CA LEU A 81 -19.71 19.33 18.10
C LEU A 81 -19.79 18.93 19.57
N TRP A 82 -20.13 17.69 19.86
CA TRP A 82 -20.16 17.16 21.23
C TRP A 82 -18.77 16.74 21.73
N TRP A 83 -18.00 15.99 20.92
CA TRP A 83 -16.65 15.53 21.29
C TRP A 83 -15.63 16.66 21.41
N ARG A 84 -15.79 17.73 20.59
CA ARG A 84 -14.87 18.89 20.53
C ARG A 84 -13.40 18.46 20.40
N PRO A 85 -13.05 17.70 19.35
CA PRO A 85 -11.70 17.15 19.21
C PRO A 85 -10.65 18.25 19.11
N SER A 86 -9.42 17.92 19.51
CA SER A 86 -8.25 18.77 19.24
C SER A 86 -7.76 18.58 17.80
N ILE A 87 -7.80 17.34 17.30
CA ILE A 87 -7.40 16.97 15.93
C ILE A 87 -8.49 16.15 15.27
N ILE A 88 -8.71 16.42 13.99
CA ILE A 88 -9.45 15.55 13.07
C ILE A 88 -8.45 15.04 12.04
N HIS A 89 -8.17 13.72 12.03
CA HIS A 89 -7.32 13.07 11.04
C HIS A 89 -8.20 12.35 10.01
N ILE A 90 -8.07 12.72 8.74
CA ILE A 90 -8.90 12.23 7.64
C ILE A 90 -8.04 11.38 6.71
N GLN A 91 -8.52 10.18 6.33
CA GLN A 91 -7.81 9.26 5.46
C GLN A 91 -8.24 9.39 3.99
N TRP A 92 -9.54 9.53 3.74
CA TRP A 92 -10.07 9.54 2.39
C TRP A 92 -11.22 10.51 2.22
N PHE A 93 -11.26 11.18 1.06
CA PHE A 93 -12.45 11.83 0.57
C PHE A 93 -13.28 10.85 -0.27
N ARG A 94 -14.60 10.92 -0.12
CA ARG A 94 -15.54 10.17 -0.94
C ARG A 94 -16.20 11.03 -2.02
N ILE A 95 -16.52 12.25 -1.67
CA ILE A 95 -17.08 13.27 -2.57
C ILE A 95 -16.23 14.54 -2.42
N PRO A 96 -15.10 14.66 -3.16
CA PRO A 96 -14.12 15.73 -2.92
C PRO A 96 -14.70 17.14 -2.88
N ALA A 97 -15.69 17.45 -3.74
CA ALA A 97 -16.35 18.75 -3.77
C ALA A 97 -17.15 19.07 -2.49
N PHE A 98 -17.72 18.06 -1.85
CA PHE A 98 -18.43 18.19 -0.58
C PHE A 98 -17.46 18.11 0.59
N ASP A 99 -16.62 17.10 0.63
CA ASP A 99 -15.75 16.79 1.77
C ASP A 99 -14.78 17.93 2.08
N SER A 100 -14.17 18.52 1.05
CA SER A 100 -13.25 19.63 1.22
C SER A 100 -13.89 20.82 1.94
N ARG A 101 -15.10 21.19 1.56
CA ARG A 101 -15.84 22.30 2.19
C ARG A 101 -16.37 21.93 3.57
N PHE A 102 -16.90 20.71 3.70
CA PHE A 102 -17.45 20.19 4.96
C PHE A 102 -16.43 20.20 6.08
N TYR A 103 -15.24 19.62 5.85
CA TYR A 103 -14.20 19.57 6.90
C TYR A 103 -13.60 20.94 7.20
N ILE A 104 -13.45 21.82 6.20
CA ILE A 104 -12.99 23.19 6.45
C ILE A 104 -14.01 24.00 7.27
N LEU A 105 -15.30 23.82 7.01
CA LEU A 105 -16.35 24.44 7.82
C LEU A 105 -16.29 23.95 9.27
N LEU A 106 -16.17 22.64 9.46
CA LEU A 106 -16.03 22.04 10.80
C LEU A 106 -14.79 22.53 11.53
N LYS A 107 -13.63 22.63 10.84
CA LYS A 107 -12.42 23.22 11.41
C LYS A 107 -12.68 24.62 11.99
N LYS A 108 -13.37 25.48 11.21
CA LYS A 108 -13.68 26.86 11.62
C LYS A 108 -14.62 26.90 12.85
N ILE A 109 -15.64 26.03 12.85
CA ILE A 109 -16.64 25.99 13.93
C ILE A 109 -16.04 25.44 15.23
N LEU A 110 -15.22 24.38 15.13
CA LEU A 110 -14.67 23.67 16.29
C LEU A 110 -13.38 24.28 16.81
N GLY A 111 -12.68 25.08 16.00
CA GLY A 111 -11.33 25.55 16.31
C GLY A 111 -10.32 24.42 16.46
N CYS A 112 -10.53 23.27 15.78
CA CYS A 112 -9.66 22.11 15.84
C CYS A 112 -8.60 22.14 14.71
N ARG A 113 -7.60 21.27 14.82
CA ARG A 113 -6.61 21.06 13.75
C ARG A 113 -7.06 19.94 12.83
N ILE A 114 -6.68 20.01 11.55
CA ILE A 114 -6.92 18.95 10.57
C ILE A 114 -5.61 18.41 10.04
N VAL A 115 -5.46 17.07 10.16
CA VAL A 115 -4.42 16.28 9.50
C VAL A 115 -5.07 15.46 8.40
N PHE A 116 -4.45 15.34 7.24
CA PHE A 116 -4.94 14.54 6.12
C PHE A 116 -3.85 13.58 5.63
N THR A 117 -4.13 12.28 5.54
CA THR A 117 -3.24 11.33 4.88
C THR A 117 -3.57 11.29 3.38
N ALA A 118 -2.66 11.80 2.57
CA ALA A 118 -2.77 11.76 1.12
C ALA A 118 -2.18 10.45 0.58
N HIS A 119 -2.96 9.35 0.64
CA HIS A 119 -2.57 8.09 -0.01
C HIS A 119 -2.37 8.25 -1.51
N ASN A 120 -3.09 9.18 -2.11
CA ASN A 120 -2.92 9.71 -3.45
C ASN A 120 -3.08 11.22 -3.39
N ILE A 121 -2.30 11.97 -4.15
CA ILE A 121 -2.35 13.45 -4.18
C ILE A 121 -3.75 13.93 -4.60
N VAL A 122 -4.31 13.28 -5.61
CA VAL A 122 -5.71 13.36 -6.03
C VAL A 122 -6.16 11.96 -6.45
N PRO A 123 -7.48 11.65 -6.47
CA PRO A 123 -7.96 10.36 -6.93
C PRO A 123 -7.46 10.03 -8.33
N HIS A 124 -6.98 8.78 -8.53
CA HIS A 124 -6.54 8.29 -9.84
C HIS A 124 -7.66 8.37 -10.88
N ASP A 125 -7.29 8.49 -12.15
CA ASP A 125 -8.17 8.49 -13.32
C ASP A 125 -9.22 9.62 -13.37
N THR A 126 -9.05 10.67 -12.58
CA THR A 126 -9.99 11.82 -12.55
C THR A 126 -9.47 13.06 -13.29
N GLY A 127 -8.25 12.98 -13.82
CA GLY A 127 -7.58 14.12 -14.44
C GLY A 127 -7.53 15.31 -13.49
N ARG A 128 -7.66 16.52 -14.03
CA ARG A 128 -7.63 17.76 -13.22
C ARG A 128 -8.96 18.14 -12.56
N ARG A 129 -10.00 17.32 -12.70
CA ARG A 129 -11.37 17.64 -12.24
C ARG A 129 -11.45 17.99 -10.76
N TYR A 130 -10.70 17.31 -9.91
CA TYR A 130 -10.76 17.50 -8.46
C TYR A 130 -9.65 18.41 -7.91
N TYR A 131 -8.71 18.83 -8.74
CA TYR A 131 -7.60 19.71 -8.32
C TYR A 131 -8.07 20.95 -7.54
N PRO A 132 -9.08 21.75 -7.98
CA PRO A 132 -9.49 22.95 -7.24
C PRO A 132 -9.97 22.66 -5.81
N TYR A 133 -10.60 21.50 -5.59
CA TYR A 133 -11.11 21.13 -4.27
C TYR A 133 -9.97 20.72 -3.34
N PHE A 134 -8.99 19.94 -3.86
CA PHE A 134 -7.81 19.56 -3.10
C PHE A 134 -6.88 20.74 -2.86
N ASP A 135 -6.65 21.63 -3.83
CA ASP A 135 -5.87 22.85 -3.64
C ASP A 135 -6.42 23.73 -2.52
N SER A 136 -7.73 24.03 -2.59
CA SER A 136 -8.41 24.79 -1.55
C SER A 136 -8.33 24.12 -0.18
N PHE A 137 -8.44 22.79 -0.12
CA PHE A 137 -8.38 22.03 1.12
C PHE A 137 -6.97 21.99 1.69
N TYR A 138 -5.98 21.59 0.91
CA TYR A 138 -4.58 21.48 1.35
C TYR A 138 -4.01 22.80 1.87
N ARG A 139 -4.41 23.95 1.29
CA ARG A 139 -3.99 25.26 1.79
C ARG A 139 -4.56 25.60 3.18
N GLN A 140 -5.72 25.07 3.54
CA GLN A 140 -6.45 25.44 4.75
C GLN A 140 -6.29 24.48 5.93
N ILE A 141 -5.79 23.27 5.70
CA ILE A 141 -5.52 22.29 6.77
C ILE A 141 -4.14 22.51 7.41
N ASP A 142 -3.88 21.85 8.53
CA ASP A 142 -2.69 22.09 9.34
C ASP A 142 -1.52 21.20 8.91
N ALA A 143 -1.75 19.91 8.62
CA ALA A 143 -0.71 19.02 8.14
C ALA A 143 -1.22 18.01 7.12
N ILE A 144 -0.31 17.55 6.26
CA ILE A 144 -0.54 16.52 5.25
C ILE A 144 0.51 15.43 5.46
N ILE A 145 0.05 14.18 5.60
CA ILE A 145 0.92 13.01 5.60
C ILE A 145 0.97 12.45 4.19
N VAL A 146 2.15 12.19 3.69
CA VAL A 146 2.41 11.40 2.48
C VAL A 146 3.35 10.25 2.82
N HIS A 147 3.37 9.19 2.02
CA HIS A 147 4.09 7.97 2.39
C HIS A 147 5.49 7.87 1.79
N THR A 148 5.82 8.71 0.81
CA THR A 148 7.11 8.67 0.10
C THR A 148 7.61 10.08 -0.15
N GLU A 149 8.94 10.22 -0.26
CA GLU A 149 9.54 11.51 -0.62
C GLU A 149 9.13 11.94 -2.03
N ALA A 150 9.01 10.99 -2.97
CA ALA A 150 8.53 11.27 -4.32
C ALA A 150 7.13 11.89 -4.31
N THR A 151 6.21 11.35 -3.51
CA THR A 151 4.85 11.90 -3.34
C THR A 151 4.87 13.29 -2.69
N LYS A 152 5.80 13.55 -1.75
CA LYS A 152 5.98 14.88 -1.15
C LYS A 152 6.36 15.89 -2.22
N GLN A 153 7.38 15.59 -3.02
CA GLN A 153 7.86 16.48 -4.08
C GLN A 153 6.77 16.75 -5.12
N GLU A 154 6.04 15.71 -5.53
CA GLU A 154 4.92 15.85 -6.47
C GLU A 154 3.80 16.72 -5.88
N LEU A 155 3.45 16.53 -4.60
CA LEU A 155 2.44 17.33 -3.91
C LEU A 155 2.82 18.80 -3.81
N LEU A 156 4.06 19.08 -3.40
CA LEU A 156 4.59 20.44 -3.28
C LEU A 156 4.61 21.16 -4.63
N ALA A 157 5.07 20.49 -5.68
CA ALA A 157 5.11 21.04 -7.04
C ALA A 157 3.69 21.28 -7.59
N SER A 158 2.74 20.37 -7.31
CA SER A 158 1.37 20.45 -7.84
C SER A 158 0.52 21.56 -7.19
N PHE A 159 0.73 21.85 -5.90
CA PHE A 159 -0.15 22.72 -5.11
C PHE A 159 0.56 23.94 -4.49
N ASN A 160 1.86 24.11 -4.73
CA ASN A 160 2.65 25.20 -4.17
C ASN A 160 2.42 25.40 -2.66
N LEU A 161 2.61 24.34 -1.89
CA LEU A 161 2.41 24.33 -0.43
C LEU A 161 3.71 24.60 0.30
N PRO A 162 3.66 25.17 1.53
CA PRO A 162 4.83 25.25 2.38
C PRO A 162 5.34 23.84 2.75
N GLU A 163 6.64 23.60 2.63
CA GLU A 163 7.24 22.29 2.89
C GLU A 163 6.94 21.75 4.30
N ARG A 164 6.98 22.65 5.32
CA ARG A 164 6.69 22.31 6.73
C ARG A 164 5.30 21.69 6.93
N LYS A 165 4.35 21.91 6.00
CA LYS A 165 3.00 21.36 6.07
C LYS A 165 2.92 19.88 5.65
N VAL A 166 3.94 19.37 4.96
CA VAL A 166 3.94 18.02 4.38
C VAL A 166 4.95 17.15 5.10
N ALA A 167 4.45 16.20 5.89
CA ALA A 167 5.26 15.20 6.57
C ALA A 167 5.34 13.90 5.76
N VAL A 168 6.55 13.36 5.61
CA VAL A 168 6.73 12.01 5.05
C VAL A 168 6.71 11.01 6.19
N ILE A 169 5.63 10.24 6.29
CA ILE A 169 5.46 9.13 7.23
C ILE A 169 5.15 7.89 6.39
N ALA A 170 6.12 6.98 6.31
CA ALA A 170 6.01 5.79 5.49
C ALA A 170 4.76 4.97 5.84
N HIS A 171 4.22 4.25 4.88
CA HIS A 171 3.22 3.23 5.16
C HIS A 171 3.89 2.04 5.85
N GLY A 172 3.25 1.46 6.85
CA GLY A 172 3.79 0.31 7.57
C GLY A 172 3.78 -0.98 6.76
N LEU A 173 4.49 -1.97 7.26
CA LEU A 173 4.54 -3.30 6.65
C LEU A 173 3.15 -3.92 6.55
N LEU A 174 2.92 -4.63 5.46
CA LEU A 174 1.72 -5.42 5.25
C LEU A 174 2.01 -6.89 5.55
N HIS A 175 1.55 -7.36 6.70
CA HIS A 175 1.73 -8.76 7.11
C HIS A 175 0.65 -9.64 6.49
N ILE A 176 1.07 -10.76 5.91
CA ILE A 176 0.16 -11.82 5.45
C ILE A 176 -0.43 -12.51 6.69
N GLN A 177 -1.75 -12.60 6.76
CA GLN A 177 -2.47 -13.17 7.91
C GLN A 177 -2.74 -14.67 7.69
N TYR A 178 -1.69 -15.48 7.51
CA TYR A 178 -1.80 -16.93 7.30
C TYR A 178 -1.83 -17.71 8.62
N ASP A 179 -2.43 -18.90 8.58
CA ASP A 179 -2.38 -19.89 9.67
C ASP A 179 -1.21 -20.87 9.44
N PRO A 180 -0.19 -20.87 10.30
CA PRO A 180 0.96 -21.76 10.15
C PRO A 180 0.60 -23.26 10.16
N GLN A 181 -0.44 -23.66 10.92
CA GLN A 181 -0.85 -25.05 10.99
C GLN A 181 -1.58 -25.47 9.69
N LEU A 182 -2.39 -24.58 9.12
CA LEU A 182 -3.03 -24.83 7.84
C LEU A 182 -2.01 -24.86 6.70
N LEU A 183 -1.06 -23.94 6.71
CA LEU A 183 0.05 -23.92 5.75
C LEU A 183 0.82 -25.25 5.76
N GLU A 184 1.21 -25.76 6.94
CA GLU A 184 1.94 -27.04 7.02
C GLU A 184 1.12 -28.21 6.50
N LYS A 185 -0.19 -28.23 6.71
CA LYS A 185 -1.10 -29.25 6.14
C LYS A 185 -1.20 -29.18 4.61
N GLN A 186 -1.16 -27.98 4.04
CA GLN A 186 -1.30 -27.76 2.59
C GLN A 186 0.03 -27.77 1.84
N LYS A 187 1.16 -27.76 2.55
CA LYS A 187 2.48 -27.64 1.96
C LYS A 187 2.79 -28.71 0.92
N ALA A 188 2.44 -29.99 1.22
CA ALA A 188 2.67 -31.09 0.27
C ALA A 188 1.86 -30.92 -1.03
N GLU A 189 0.64 -30.35 -0.95
CA GLU A 189 -0.18 -30.02 -2.12
C GLU A 189 0.47 -28.91 -2.93
N PHE A 190 0.93 -27.84 -2.27
CA PHE A 190 1.63 -26.73 -2.92
C PHE A 190 2.96 -27.17 -3.56
N ASP A 191 3.76 -27.99 -2.86
CA ASP A 191 5.01 -28.54 -3.40
C ASP A 191 4.75 -29.33 -4.68
N ASN A 192 3.71 -30.18 -4.70
CA ASN A 192 3.33 -30.97 -5.86
C ASN A 192 2.80 -30.10 -7.01
N HIS A 193 1.97 -29.09 -6.70
CA HIS A 193 1.39 -28.21 -7.70
C HIS A 193 2.41 -27.30 -8.36
N TYR A 194 3.22 -26.61 -7.53
CA TYR A 194 4.14 -25.59 -8.01
C TYR A 194 5.50 -26.12 -8.46
N GLN A 195 5.98 -27.23 -7.93
CA GLN A 195 7.23 -27.88 -8.28
C GLN A 195 8.43 -26.91 -8.31
N LEU A 196 8.63 -26.17 -7.21
CA LEU A 196 9.65 -25.12 -7.10
C LEU A 196 11.02 -25.64 -6.65
N LYS A 197 11.08 -26.82 -6.06
CA LYS A 197 12.32 -27.38 -5.48
C LYS A 197 13.43 -27.49 -6.51
N GLY A 198 14.59 -26.90 -6.19
CA GLY A 198 15.79 -26.96 -7.04
C GLY A 198 15.73 -25.99 -8.24
N LYS A 199 14.75 -25.10 -8.29
CA LYS A 199 14.65 -24.08 -9.36
C LYS A 199 14.92 -22.69 -8.78
N MET A 200 15.45 -21.80 -9.61
CA MET A 200 15.47 -20.37 -9.34
C MET A 200 14.09 -19.80 -9.67
N VAL A 201 13.42 -19.25 -8.68
CA VAL A 201 12.01 -18.80 -8.78
C VAL A 201 11.95 -17.30 -8.85
N PHE A 202 11.41 -16.80 -9.97
CA PHE A 202 11.00 -15.41 -10.16
C PHE A 202 9.50 -15.32 -10.01
N SER A 203 8.99 -14.27 -9.36
CA SER A 203 7.56 -14.13 -9.19
C SER A 203 7.05 -12.68 -9.31
N ALA A 204 5.83 -12.53 -9.86
CA ALA A 204 5.04 -11.33 -9.80
C ALA A 204 3.61 -11.73 -9.37
N LEU A 205 3.35 -11.66 -8.07
CA LEU A 205 2.12 -12.17 -7.46
C LEU A 205 1.08 -11.06 -7.21
N GLY A 206 -0.19 -11.47 -7.10
CA GLY A 206 -1.32 -10.59 -6.80
C GLY A 206 -1.97 -10.02 -8.05
N TYR A 207 -2.81 -8.97 -7.89
CA TYR A 207 -3.55 -8.38 -9.01
C TYR A 207 -2.62 -7.89 -10.11
N GLN A 208 -2.85 -8.35 -11.36
CA GLN A 208 -2.10 -7.93 -12.54
C GLN A 208 -2.83 -6.77 -13.22
N TYR A 209 -2.23 -5.58 -13.16
CA TYR A 209 -2.68 -4.37 -13.84
C TYR A 209 -1.64 -3.91 -14.86
N GLU A 210 -2.05 -3.20 -15.90
CA GLU A 210 -1.17 -2.69 -16.96
C GLU A 210 0.02 -1.89 -16.42
N TYR A 211 -0.21 -1.06 -15.39
CA TYR A 211 0.85 -0.24 -14.79
C TYR A 211 1.96 -1.06 -14.13
N LYS A 212 1.73 -2.35 -13.85
CA LYS A 212 2.72 -3.25 -13.24
C LYS A 212 3.74 -3.80 -14.22
N GLY A 213 3.55 -3.58 -15.54
CA GLY A 213 4.53 -3.96 -16.55
C GLY A 213 4.74 -5.46 -16.74
N VAL A 214 3.79 -6.30 -16.29
CA VAL A 214 3.90 -7.77 -16.38
C VAL A 214 3.80 -8.25 -17.82
N ASP A 215 3.10 -7.50 -18.69
CA ASP A 215 3.09 -7.73 -20.15
C ASP A 215 4.50 -7.61 -20.77
N THR A 216 5.27 -6.58 -20.39
CA THR A 216 6.69 -6.48 -20.80
C THR A 216 7.51 -7.66 -20.26
N LEU A 217 7.27 -8.07 -19.00
CA LEU A 217 7.95 -9.23 -18.42
C LEU A 217 7.71 -10.51 -19.20
N VAL A 218 6.46 -10.80 -19.59
CA VAL A 218 6.15 -12.02 -20.37
C VAL A 218 6.73 -11.96 -21.78
N GLN A 219 6.77 -10.79 -22.42
CA GLN A 219 7.41 -10.62 -23.74
C GLN A 219 8.92 -10.90 -23.65
N VAL A 220 9.60 -10.31 -22.67
CA VAL A 220 11.03 -10.55 -22.44
C VAL A 220 11.31 -12.02 -22.14
N TRP A 221 10.50 -12.63 -21.25
CA TRP A 221 10.69 -14.03 -20.90
C TRP A 221 10.53 -14.95 -22.12
N ALA A 222 9.49 -14.72 -22.92
CA ALA A 222 9.17 -15.51 -24.11
C ALA A 222 10.22 -15.36 -25.23
N SER A 223 10.76 -14.15 -25.43
CA SER A 223 11.72 -13.85 -26.50
C SER A 223 13.19 -14.18 -26.15
N THR A 224 13.48 -14.59 -24.90
CA THR A 224 14.84 -14.86 -24.43
C THR A 224 15.03 -16.37 -24.20
N PRO A 225 15.75 -17.09 -25.09
CA PRO A 225 15.92 -18.55 -25.00
C PRO A 225 16.52 -19.03 -23.66
N GLU A 226 17.47 -18.28 -23.11
CA GLU A 226 18.12 -18.58 -21.82
C GLU A 226 17.13 -18.51 -20.63
N LEU A 227 15.99 -17.83 -20.79
CA LEU A 227 14.91 -17.79 -19.81
C LEU A 227 13.87 -18.87 -20.13
N CYS A 228 13.23 -18.80 -21.31
CA CYS A 228 12.05 -19.61 -21.62
C CYS A 228 12.34 -21.10 -21.81
N GLN A 229 13.57 -21.48 -22.20
CA GLN A 229 14.00 -22.88 -22.38
C GLN A 229 14.75 -23.44 -21.16
N ASN A 230 14.99 -22.63 -20.13
CA ASN A 230 15.76 -23.04 -18.95
C ASN A 230 14.87 -23.79 -17.96
N SER A 231 15.07 -25.09 -17.82
CA SER A 231 14.34 -25.93 -16.86
C SER A 231 14.72 -25.68 -15.41
N GLN A 232 15.84 -24.98 -15.14
CA GLN A 232 16.33 -24.67 -13.79
C GLN A 232 15.76 -23.34 -13.25
N CYS A 233 15.00 -22.59 -14.03
CA CYS A 233 14.29 -21.42 -13.52
C CYS A 233 12.78 -21.55 -13.74
N LYS A 234 12.00 -20.79 -12.98
CA LYS A 234 10.55 -20.72 -13.09
C LYS A 234 10.03 -19.30 -12.86
N LEU A 235 9.06 -18.89 -13.69
CA LEU A 235 8.34 -17.64 -13.53
C LEU A 235 6.92 -17.92 -13.02
N LEU A 236 6.53 -17.28 -11.93
CA LEU A 236 5.20 -17.37 -11.34
C LEU A 236 4.43 -16.06 -11.56
N LEU A 237 3.33 -16.11 -12.27
CA LEU A 237 2.41 -15.01 -12.52
C LEU A 237 1.03 -15.40 -11.97
N ILE A 238 0.88 -15.31 -10.66
CA ILE A 238 -0.31 -15.81 -9.96
C ILE A 238 -1.05 -14.66 -9.31
N GLY A 239 -2.28 -14.48 -9.72
CA GLY A 239 -3.13 -13.41 -9.23
C GLY A 239 -4.20 -12.99 -10.23
N LYS A 240 -5.20 -12.25 -9.75
CA LYS A 240 -6.32 -11.85 -10.59
C LYS A 240 -5.88 -10.89 -11.69
N ASN A 241 -6.03 -11.32 -12.94
CA ASN A 241 -5.74 -10.51 -14.12
C ASN A 241 -6.80 -9.40 -14.29
N ARG A 242 -6.35 -8.20 -14.57
CA ARG A 242 -7.16 -6.99 -14.78
C ARG A 242 -6.90 -6.36 -16.15
N GLY A 243 -6.89 -7.20 -17.18
CA GLY A 243 -6.77 -6.78 -18.57
C GLY A 243 -5.33 -6.73 -19.11
N VAL A 244 -4.38 -7.42 -18.47
CA VAL A 244 -3.01 -7.55 -18.96
C VAL A 244 -2.92 -8.71 -19.95
N ASP A 245 -2.28 -8.49 -21.09
CA ASP A 245 -2.01 -9.57 -22.05
C ASP A 245 -0.80 -10.41 -21.60
N LEU A 246 -1.06 -11.67 -21.27
CA LEU A 246 -0.06 -12.65 -20.85
C LEU A 246 0.14 -13.77 -21.88
N SER A 247 -0.45 -13.64 -23.07
CA SER A 247 -0.50 -14.69 -24.09
C SER A 247 0.88 -15.15 -24.59
N ALA A 248 1.87 -14.24 -24.63
CA ALA A 248 3.23 -14.55 -25.04
C ALA A 248 3.90 -15.66 -24.21
N ALA A 249 3.49 -15.80 -22.94
CA ALA A 249 4.07 -16.82 -22.04
C ALA A 249 3.17 -18.03 -21.77
N SER A 250 1.97 -18.10 -22.37
CA SER A 250 0.95 -19.11 -22.04
C SER A 250 1.35 -20.56 -22.35
N ASN A 251 2.28 -20.77 -23.30
CA ASN A 251 2.75 -22.10 -23.72
C ASN A 251 4.20 -22.37 -23.32
N ILE A 252 4.77 -21.58 -22.40
CA ILE A 252 6.17 -21.74 -21.97
C ILE A 252 6.20 -22.65 -20.74
N GLY A 253 6.88 -23.79 -20.83
CA GLY A 253 6.83 -24.84 -19.81
C GLY A 253 7.36 -24.45 -18.41
N ASN A 254 8.19 -23.41 -18.32
CA ASN A 254 8.71 -22.88 -17.06
C ASN A 254 8.01 -21.59 -16.59
N VAL A 255 6.89 -21.22 -17.21
CA VAL A 255 6.03 -20.12 -16.76
C VAL A 255 4.71 -20.70 -16.26
N MET A 256 4.30 -20.30 -15.06
CA MET A 256 3.00 -20.64 -14.51
C MET A 256 2.13 -19.39 -14.40
N ILE A 257 0.99 -19.41 -15.07
CA ILE A 257 0.02 -18.30 -15.08
C ILE A 257 -1.29 -18.79 -14.49
N GLU A 258 -1.76 -18.14 -13.41
CA GLU A 258 -3.05 -18.44 -12.79
C GLU A 258 -3.85 -17.16 -12.53
N ASP A 259 -5.00 -17.02 -13.23
CA ASP A 259 -5.91 -15.87 -13.09
C ASP A 259 -6.92 -16.11 -11.94
N ARG A 260 -6.43 -16.09 -10.70
CA ARG A 260 -7.25 -16.26 -9.49
C ARG A 260 -6.67 -15.52 -8.29
N VAL A 261 -7.44 -15.41 -7.24
CA VAL A 261 -6.96 -14.95 -5.94
C VAL A 261 -6.45 -16.17 -5.16
N THR A 262 -5.28 -16.06 -4.57
CA THR A 262 -4.69 -17.06 -3.67
C THR A 262 -5.26 -16.96 -2.26
N SER A 263 -5.18 -18.04 -1.47
CA SER A 263 -5.31 -17.92 -0.01
C SER A 263 -4.08 -17.23 0.59
N ASP A 264 -4.17 -16.81 1.85
CA ASP A 264 -3.05 -16.18 2.55
C ASP A 264 -1.90 -17.20 2.78
N GLU A 265 -2.22 -18.47 3.05
CA GLU A 265 -1.26 -19.58 3.19
C GLU A 265 -0.50 -19.83 1.89
N GLU A 266 -1.24 -19.91 0.79
CA GLU A 266 -0.68 -20.12 -0.54
C GLU A 266 0.21 -18.93 -0.96
N PHE A 267 -0.27 -17.70 -0.74
CA PHE A 267 0.49 -16.49 -1.04
C PHE A 267 1.81 -16.45 -0.25
N PHE A 268 1.74 -16.79 1.05
CA PHE A 268 2.94 -16.87 1.89
C PHE A 268 3.90 -17.96 1.43
N TYR A 269 3.38 -19.15 1.06
CA TYR A 269 4.17 -20.24 0.50
C TYR A 269 4.91 -19.82 -0.76
N LEU A 270 4.20 -19.22 -1.72
CA LEU A 270 4.79 -18.76 -2.98
C LEU A 270 5.86 -17.70 -2.75
N LEU A 271 5.58 -16.72 -1.91
CA LEU A 271 6.52 -15.65 -1.62
C LEU A 271 7.77 -16.16 -0.90
N SER A 272 7.62 -17.08 0.06
CA SER A 272 8.74 -17.68 0.81
C SER A 272 9.63 -18.56 -0.07
N ASN A 273 9.09 -19.12 -1.15
CA ASN A 273 9.84 -19.92 -2.13
C ASN A 273 10.26 -19.12 -3.37
N THR A 274 10.10 -17.81 -3.35
CA THR A 274 10.57 -16.90 -4.39
C THR A 274 12.03 -16.50 -4.11
N ASP A 275 12.88 -16.56 -5.14
CA ASP A 275 14.26 -16.09 -5.05
C ASP A 275 14.35 -14.59 -5.39
N VAL A 276 13.61 -14.13 -6.41
CA VAL A 276 13.54 -12.71 -6.77
C VAL A 276 12.10 -12.34 -7.08
N TYR A 277 11.57 -11.36 -6.35
CA TYR A 277 10.26 -10.80 -6.62
C TYR A 277 10.35 -9.63 -7.60
N LEU A 278 9.55 -9.67 -8.67
CA LEU A 278 9.64 -8.74 -9.79
C LEU A 278 8.58 -7.63 -9.70
N LEU A 279 9.04 -6.39 -9.73
CA LEU A 279 8.22 -5.19 -9.71
C LEU A 279 8.57 -4.26 -10.89
N PRO A 280 8.36 -4.71 -12.15
CA PRO A 280 8.72 -3.96 -13.35
C PRO A 280 7.67 -2.89 -13.67
N TYR A 281 7.36 -2.04 -12.69
CA TYR A 281 6.25 -1.13 -12.77
C TYR A 281 6.53 0.06 -13.71
N ARG A 282 5.50 0.55 -14.40
CA ARG A 282 5.54 1.74 -15.24
C ARG A 282 5.25 3.02 -14.47
N ARG A 283 4.43 2.91 -13.43
CA ARG A 283 4.07 4.02 -12.55
C ARG A 283 3.55 3.49 -11.22
N ILE A 284 3.92 4.15 -10.14
CA ILE A 284 3.42 3.86 -8.80
C ILE A 284 3.80 5.00 -7.84
N SER A 285 2.93 5.35 -6.91
CA SER A 285 3.29 6.19 -5.77
C SER A 285 3.85 5.35 -4.63
N GLN A 286 3.22 4.22 -4.33
CA GLN A 286 3.62 3.28 -3.28
C GLN A 286 3.17 1.86 -3.62
N SER A 287 3.95 0.84 -3.23
CA SER A 287 3.67 -0.56 -3.52
C SER A 287 3.41 -1.37 -2.25
N GLY A 288 2.15 -1.78 -2.06
CA GLY A 288 1.80 -2.75 -1.02
C GLY A 288 2.52 -4.09 -1.20
N ALA A 289 2.77 -4.54 -2.44
CA ALA A 289 3.51 -5.75 -2.73
C ALA A 289 4.95 -5.68 -2.17
N LEU A 290 5.66 -4.55 -2.39
CA LEU A 290 7.00 -4.36 -1.84
C LEU A 290 7.00 -4.40 -0.31
N LEU A 291 6.03 -3.74 0.35
CA LEU A 291 5.90 -3.75 1.81
C LEU A 291 5.56 -5.14 2.37
N THR A 292 4.92 -5.99 1.58
CA THR A 292 4.67 -7.39 1.95
C THR A 292 5.93 -8.23 1.81
N VAL A 293 6.69 -8.05 0.73
CA VAL A 293 7.91 -8.82 0.41
C VAL A 293 9.02 -8.61 1.46
N ILE A 294 9.12 -7.42 2.05
CA ILE A 294 10.08 -7.13 3.13
C ILE A 294 9.93 -8.09 4.33
N ASN A 295 8.72 -8.62 4.58
CA ASN A 295 8.49 -9.56 5.68
C ASN A 295 9.07 -10.97 5.44
N THR A 296 9.35 -11.33 4.19
CA THR A 296 9.84 -12.66 3.82
C THR A 296 11.32 -12.68 3.41
N ASP A 297 12.01 -11.56 3.57
CA ASP A 297 13.42 -11.40 3.18
C ASP A 297 13.66 -11.80 1.71
N THR A 298 12.71 -11.54 0.85
CA THR A 298 12.76 -11.90 -0.56
C THR A 298 13.40 -10.78 -1.37
N PRO A 299 14.53 -11.01 -2.06
CA PRO A 299 15.15 -10.02 -2.93
C PRO A 299 14.20 -9.52 -4.01
N VAL A 300 14.33 -8.24 -4.40
CA VAL A 300 13.45 -7.61 -5.38
C VAL A 300 14.21 -7.08 -6.59
N LEU A 301 13.58 -7.16 -7.77
CA LEU A 301 13.99 -6.40 -8.95
C LEU A 301 12.90 -5.38 -9.24
N VAL A 302 13.24 -4.09 -9.17
CA VAL A 302 12.27 -3.00 -9.31
C VAL A 302 12.64 -2.04 -10.42
N THR A 303 11.66 -1.33 -10.98
CA THR A 303 11.93 -0.12 -11.76
C THR A 303 12.17 1.06 -10.80
N ASP A 304 13.11 1.94 -11.11
CA ASP A 304 13.41 3.15 -10.31
C ASP A 304 12.34 4.21 -10.51
N ILE A 305 11.20 3.99 -9.84
CA ILE A 305 10.05 4.90 -9.90
C ILE A 305 9.34 5.01 -8.54
N GLY A 306 8.86 6.20 -8.23
CA GLY A 306 8.01 6.46 -7.06
C GLY A 306 8.63 5.94 -5.76
N GLY A 307 7.79 5.33 -4.93
CA GLY A 307 8.22 4.77 -3.64
C GLY A 307 8.84 3.36 -3.72
N LEU A 308 9.07 2.79 -4.92
CA LEU A 308 9.74 1.48 -5.04
C LEU A 308 11.21 1.52 -4.61
N THR A 309 11.84 2.68 -4.72
CA THR A 309 13.28 2.84 -4.43
C THR A 309 13.57 3.36 -3.01
N ASP A 310 12.55 3.82 -2.28
CA ASP A 310 12.75 4.30 -0.91
C ASP A 310 13.42 3.26 0.02
N PRO A 311 13.07 1.96 0.01
CA PRO A 311 13.74 0.94 0.82
C PRO A 311 15.23 0.79 0.51
N PHE A 312 15.65 1.03 -0.74
CA PHE A 312 17.06 0.91 -1.15
C PHE A 312 17.96 2.01 -0.56
N ARG A 313 17.38 3.12 -0.07
CA ARG A 313 18.11 4.15 0.68
C ARG A 313 18.45 3.71 2.10
N ILE A 314 17.81 2.64 2.58
CA ILE A 314 17.93 2.14 3.95
C ILE A 314 18.79 0.89 3.98
N ALA A 315 18.61 -0.01 2.99
CA ALA A 315 19.20 -1.33 2.97
C ALA A 315 19.33 -1.88 1.54
N SER A 316 20.25 -2.82 1.34
CA SER A 316 20.40 -3.53 0.08
C SER A 316 19.42 -4.69 0.02
N ILE A 317 18.36 -4.57 -0.78
CA ILE A 317 17.27 -5.56 -0.88
C ILE A 317 17.08 -6.16 -2.28
N GLY A 318 17.93 -5.79 -3.22
CA GLY A 318 17.79 -6.24 -4.60
C GLY A 318 18.40 -5.29 -5.60
N TRP A 319 17.77 -5.18 -6.75
CA TRP A 319 18.28 -4.45 -7.92
C TRP A 319 17.26 -3.44 -8.44
N GLN A 320 17.77 -2.37 -9.02
CA GLN A 320 16.98 -1.28 -9.58
C GLN A 320 17.30 -1.13 -11.07
N MET A 321 16.25 -1.07 -11.88
CA MET A 321 16.35 -0.70 -13.30
C MET A 321 16.03 0.78 -13.45
N PRO A 322 16.85 1.61 -14.12
CA PRO A 322 16.57 3.05 -14.26
C PRO A 322 15.23 3.34 -14.93
N GLN A 323 14.81 2.47 -15.84
CA GLN A 323 13.52 2.52 -16.51
C GLN A 323 13.07 1.12 -16.92
N LEU A 324 11.77 0.91 -17.09
CA LEU A 324 11.26 -0.33 -17.66
C LEU A 324 11.47 -0.29 -19.18
N SER A 325 12.37 -1.15 -19.67
CA SER A 325 12.52 -1.49 -21.07
C SER A 325 12.75 -3.00 -21.21
N GLU A 326 12.44 -3.56 -22.37
CA GLU A 326 12.69 -4.99 -22.64
C GLU A 326 14.16 -5.33 -22.49
N GLU A 327 15.06 -4.47 -22.97
CA GLU A 327 16.50 -4.64 -22.89
C GLU A 327 16.98 -4.65 -21.42
N ALA A 328 16.65 -3.61 -20.65
CA ALA A 328 17.07 -3.52 -19.25
C ALA A 328 16.54 -4.69 -18.41
N LEU A 329 15.28 -5.08 -18.63
CA LEU A 329 14.69 -6.21 -17.90
C LEU A 329 15.35 -7.54 -18.29
N ARG A 330 15.57 -7.78 -19.59
CA ARG A 330 16.29 -8.98 -20.08
C ARG A 330 17.68 -9.07 -19.49
N ASP A 331 18.46 -8.01 -19.59
CA ASP A 331 19.84 -8.00 -19.12
C ASP A 331 19.94 -8.26 -17.62
N GLN A 332 19.04 -7.67 -16.82
CA GLN A 332 18.96 -7.93 -15.38
C GLN A 332 18.56 -9.37 -15.07
N LEU A 333 17.55 -9.92 -15.74
CA LEU A 333 17.13 -11.31 -15.54
C LEU A 333 18.26 -12.30 -15.91
N LEU A 334 18.95 -12.07 -17.02
CA LEU A 334 20.09 -12.88 -17.44
C LEU A 334 21.28 -12.76 -16.49
N TRP A 335 21.52 -11.57 -15.96
CA TRP A 335 22.55 -11.36 -14.94
C TRP A 335 22.23 -12.15 -13.67
N LEU A 336 20.99 -12.06 -13.18
CA LEU A 336 20.53 -12.79 -12.00
C LEU A 336 20.65 -14.31 -12.15
N LEU A 337 20.33 -14.86 -13.32
CA LEU A 337 20.50 -16.28 -13.60
C LEU A 337 21.98 -16.74 -13.49
N LYS A 338 22.90 -15.86 -13.84
CA LYS A 338 24.36 -16.16 -13.80
C LYS A 338 25.00 -15.92 -12.43
N HIS A 339 24.30 -15.18 -11.52
CA HIS A 339 24.84 -14.78 -10.23
C HIS A 339 23.91 -15.16 -9.06
N PRO A 340 23.58 -16.46 -8.88
CA PRO A 340 22.71 -16.91 -7.79
C PRO A 340 23.29 -16.60 -6.40
N GLU A 341 24.62 -16.50 -6.30
CA GLU A 341 25.31 -16.11 -5.08
C GLU A 341 24.95 -14.69 -4.60
N GLU A 342 24.73 -13.76 -5.51
CA GLU A 342 24.34 -12.39 -5.15
C GLU A 342 22.89 -12.36 -4.64
N ILE A 343 21.99 -13.19 -5.20
CA ILE A 343 20.63 -13.35 -4.68
C ILE A 343 20.67 -13.87 -3.25
N LYS A 344 21.47 -14.94 -3.01
CA LYS A 344 21.64 -15.53 -1.70
C LYS A 344 22.23 -14.54 -0.70
N LYS A 345 23.23 -13.78 -1.09
CA LYS A 345 23.88 -12.76 -0.26
C LYS A 345 22.89 -11.71 0.24
N ILE A 346 21.97 -11.22 -0.63
CA ILE A 346 20.94 -10.29 -0.24
C ILE A 346 19.93 -10.98 0.70
N LYS A 347 19.45 -12.17 0.35
CA LYS A 347 18.45 -12.92 1.14
C LYS A 347 18.97 -13.25 2.55
N ASP A 348 20.25 -13.55 2.69
CA ASP A 348 20.89 -13.92 3.95
C ASP A 348 21.33 -12.73 4.80
N ASN A 349 21.34 -11.51 4.25
CA ASN A 349 21.70 -10.30 4.97
C ASN A 349 20.60 -9.86 5.94
N LYS A 350 20.46 -10.58 7.05
CA LYS A 350 19.41 -10.34 8.06
C LYS A 350 19.49 -8.95 8.70
N GLU A 351 20.68 -8.33 8.74
CA GLU A 351 20.84 -6.99 9.27
C GLU A 351 20.06 -5.95 8.45
N ASP A 352 20.18 -6.00 7.14
CA ASP A 352 19.49 -5.07 6.25
C ASP A 352 17.98 -5.28 6.28
N TRP A 353 17.50 -6.53 6.27
CA TRP A 353 16.09 -6.83 6.41
C TRP A 353 15.53 -6.35 7.76
N ASN A 354 16.29 -6.48 8.85
CA ASN A 354 15.89 -5.98 10.18
C ASN A 354 15.85 -4.45 10.22
N LYS A 355 16.81 -3.74 9.57
CA LYS A 355 16.75 -2.28 9.43
C LYS A 355 15.45 -1.84 8.76
N LEU A 356 15.05 -2.52 7.67
CA LEU A 356 13.80 -2.22 6.97
C LEU A 356 12.57 -2.51 7.83
N ARG A 357 12.50 -3.68 8.47
CA ARG A 357 11.38 -4.01 9.37
C ARG A 357 11.23 -2.99 10.47
N LYS A 358 12.33 -2.50 11.06
CA LYS A 358 12.30 -1.44 12.07
C LYS A 358 11.85 -0.10 11.48
N TYR A 359 12.33 0.25 10.27
CA TYR A 359 11.98 1.51 9.62
C TYR A 359 10.49 1.57 9.24
N TYR A 360 9.92 0.47 8.74
CA TYR A 360 8.52 0.34 8.34
C TYR A 360 7.63 -0.27 9.44
N SER A 361 8.09 -0.35 10.69
CA SER A 361 7.27 -0.86 11.79
C SER A 361 6.13 0.10 12.14
N TRP A 362 4.97 -0.44 12.47
CA TRP A 362 3.82 0.35 12.86
C TRP A 362 4.04 1.11 14.18
N GLU A 363 4.89 0.59 15.08
CA GLU A 363 5.31 1.29 16.29
C GLU A 363 6.04 2.61 15.95
N ARG A 364 7.02 2.57 15.04
CA ARG A 364 7.72 3.78 14.60
C ARG A 364 6.76 4.74 13.86
N ILE A 365 5.88 4.23 13.02
CA ILE A 365 4.93 5.03 12.22
C ILE A 365 3.90 5.69 13.14
N GLY A 366 3.38 4.95 14.12
CA GLY A 366 2.52 5.50 15.17
C GLY A 366 3.21 6.61 15.96
N GLY A 367 4.46 6.38 16.39
CA GLY A 367 5.25 7.39 17.09
C GLY A 367 5.48 8.66 16.26
N LEU A 368 5.80 8.54 14.96
CA LEU A 368 5.94 9.69 14.05
C LEU A 368 4.61 10.43 13.86
N THR A 369 3.51 9.71 13.77
CA THR A 369 2.17 10.29 13.65
C THR A 369 1.79 11.04 14.93
N GLN A 370 2.11 10.47 16.10
CA GLN A 370 1.91 11.11 17.39
C GLN A 370 2.72 12.41 17.50
N GLN A 371 3.99 12.39 17.13
CA GLN A 371 4.83 13.59 17.10
C GLN A 371 4.25 14.68 16.19
N LEU A 372 3.70 14.29 15.02
CA LEU A 372 3.03 15.24 14.14
C LEU A 372 1.79 15.86 14.81
N TYR A 373 0.99 15.05 15.52
CA TYR A 373 -0.18 15.54 16.25
C TYR A 373 0.24 16.56 17.33
N ASP A 374 1.27 16.25 18.09
CA ASP A 374 1.78 17.12 19.15
C ASP A 374 2.27 18.45 18.55
N ASN A 375 3.05 18.40 17.47
CA ASN A 375 3.53 19.61 16.79
C ASN A 375 2.39 20.49 16.29
N VAL A 376 1.39 19.88 15.63
CA VAL A 376 0.23 20.60 15.07
C VAL A 376 -0.66 21.22 16.16
N GLN A 377 -0.68 20.67 17.38
CA GLN A 377 -1.43 21.24 18.51
C GLN A 377 -0.76 22.46 19.12
N HIS A 378 0.57 22.53 19.06
CA HIS A 378 1.35 23.61 19.66
C HIS A 378 1.60 24.79 18.72
N GLU A 379 1.34 24.65 17.41
CA GLU A 379 1.30 25.75 16.44
C GLU A 379 -0.04 26.52 16.48
#